data_9f95b89e4d3e17c128a28611d69788e7
#
_entry.id   9f95b89e4d3e17c128a28611d69788e7
#
_cell.length_a   1.000
_cell.length_b   1.000
_cell.length_c   1.000
_cell.angle_alpha   90.00
_cell.angle_beta   90.00
_cell.angle_gamma   90.00
#
_symmetry.space_group_name_H-M   'P 1'
#
loop_
_entity.id
_entity.type
_entity.pdbx_description
1 polymer ?
#
loop_
_entity_poly.entity_id
_entity_poly.type
_entity_poly.pdbx_seq_one_letter_code
_entity_poly.pdbx_strand_id
1 'polypeptide(L)'
;MNLIDFHCDTLSECYNRKSELYKNDLHIDLERGKRVFNKYCQVFAIWIPDEKRGDEAYDYFNNVYAFFEKQLLKNYNTVAFCCSSGEMDNAFGENKIAAFLSVEGGAVLGGDIDVIDALYEKGVRILTLTWNGQNELGDEIGRASCRERVSTFV
;
A
#
# COMPACT_ATOMS: atom_id res chain seq x y z
N MET A 1 16.97 -5.67 -17.15
CA MET A 1 15.75 -4.87 -17.38
C MET A 1 15.47 -4.08 -16.11
N ASN A 2 14.89 -2.88 -16.21
CA ASN A 2 14.45 -2.09 -15.04
C ASN A 2 12.92 -2.06 -15.03
N LEU A 3 12.31 -2.08 -13.83
CA LEU A 3 10.87 -2.03 -13.66
C LEU A 3 10.51 -1.11 -12.49
N ILE A 4 9.50 -0.30 -12.68
CA ILE A 4 8.73 0.35 -11.62
C ILE A 4 7.30 -0.16 -11.75
N ASP A 5 6.84 -0.89 -10.74
CA ASP A 5 5.47 -1.40 -10.67
C ASP A 5 4.71 -0.61 -9.60
N PHE A 6 3.63 0.04 -9.99
CA PHE A 6 2.88 0.96 -9.14
C PHE A 6 1.84 0.29 -8.25
N HIS A 7 1.65 -1.04 -8.38
CA HIS A 7 0.65 -1.72 -7.55
C HIS A 7 0.88 -3.23 -7.46
N CYS A 8 0.81 -3.77 -6.25
CA CYS A 8 0.56 -5.18 -6.02
C CYS A 8 -0.09 -5.40 -4.64
N ASP A 9 -0.99 -6.39 -4.55
CA ASP A 9 -1.66 -6.80 -3.31
C ASP A 9 -0.86 -7.81 -2.49
N THR A 10 0.35 -8.13 -2.93
CA THR A 10 1.17 -9.19 -2.32
C THR A 10 1.37 -8.97 -0.81
N LEU A 11 1.45 -7.71 -0.35
CA LEU A 11 1.61 -7.41 1.07
C LEU A 11 0.40 -7.87 1.89
N SER A 12 -0.81 -7.44 1.49
CA SER A 12 -2.06 -7.82 2.14
C SER A 12 -2.32 -9.33 2.06
N GLU A 13 -2.03 -9.93 0.91
CA GLU A 13 -2.17 -11.37 0.71
C GLU A 13 -1.18 -12.18 1.58
N CYS A 14 0.08 -11.76 1.69
CA CYS A 14 1.05 -12.40 2.57
C CYS A 14 0.64 -12.31 4.04
N TYR A 15 0.14 -11.15 4.48
CA TYR A 15 -0.38 -10.98 5.83
C TYR A 15 -1.53 -11.94 6.11
N ASN A 16 -2.53 -12.00 5.23
CA ASN A 16 -3.73 -12.83 5.39
C ASN A 16 -3.40 -14.33 5.36
N ARG A 17 -2.47 -14.75 4.48
CA ARG A 17 -2.05 -16.14 4.33
C ARG A 17 -0.92 -16.55 5.28
N LYS A 18 -0.42 -15.65 6.13
CA LYS A 18 0.74 -15.88 7.01
C LYS A 18 1.97 -16.36 6.25
N SER A 19 2.16 -15.85 5.04
CA SER A 19 3.33 -16.10 4.18
C SER A 19 4.31 -14.93 4.20
N GLU A 20 5.42 -15.01 3.46
CA GLU A 20 6.49 -14.02 3.51
C GLU A 20 6.64 -13.26 2.20
N LEU A 21 7.14 -12.00 2.26
CA LEU A 21 7.40 -11.21 1.07
C LEU A 21 8.63 -11.72 0.29
N TYR A 22 9.61 -12.33 0.97
CA TYR A 22 10.84 -12.76 0.31
C TYR A 22 10.58 -13.83 -0.73
N LYS A 23 9.84 -14.87 -0.36
CA LYS A 23 9.47 -15.99 -1.22
C LYS A 23 8.06 -16.46 -0.91
N ASN A 24 7.21 -16.50 -1.91
CA ASN A 24 5.83 -16.94 -1.80
C ASN A 24 5.34 -17.54 -3.13
N ASP A 25 4.12 -18.04 -3.14
CA ASP A 25 3.44 -18.61 -4.30
C ASP A 25 2.51 -17.64 -5.03
N LEU A 26 2.54 -16.34 -4.64
CA LEU A 26 1.79 -15.27 -5.27
C LEU A 26 2.48 -14.78 -6.56
N HIS A 27 1.88 -13.77 -7.21
CA HIS A 27 2.40 -13.24 -8.47
C HIS A 27 3.77 -12.56 -8.31
N ILE A 28 4.02 -11.91 -7.18
CA ILE A 28 5.23 -11.15 -6.89
C ILE A 28 5.87 -11.64 -5.59
N ASP A 29 7.19 -11.77 -5.58
CA ASP A 29 8.03 -11.87 -4.39
C ASP A 29 9.39 -11.19 -4.60
N LEU A 30 10.09 -10.92 -3.50
CA LEU A 30 11.37 -10.23 -3.55
C LEU A 30 12.47 -11.06 -4.23
N GLU A 31 12.47 -12.39 -4.04
CA GLU A 31 13.46 -13.29 -4.64
C GLU A 31 13.38 -13.27 -6.17
N ARG A 32 12.19 -13.42 -6.73
CA ARG A 32 11.95 -13.38 -8.18
C ARG A 32 12.22 -12.01 -8.76
N GLY A 33 11.72 -10.95 -8.10
CA GLY A 33 11.95 -9.57 -8.52
C GLY A 33 13.43 -9.25 -8.61
N LYS A 34 14.19 -9.60 -7.58
CA LYS A 34 15.65 -9.41 -7.54
C LYS A 34 16.39 -10.17 -8.63
N ARG A 35 15.94 -11.37 -8.96
CA ARG A 35 16.57 -12.21 -10.00
C ARG A 35 16.30 -11.69 -11.41
N VAL A 36 15.13 -11.09 -11.66
CA VAL A 36 14.67 -10.70 -13.01
C VAL A 36 15.08 -9.28 -13.37
N PHE A 37 15.09 -8.35 -12.39
CA PHE A 37 15.30 -6.94 -12.66
C PHE A 37 16.62 -6.43 -12.07
N ASN A 38 17.31 -5.56 -12.84
CA ASN A 38 18.52 -4.88 -12.37
C ASN A 38 18.17 -3.75 -11.39
N LYS A 39 17.14 -2.94 -11.74
CA LYS A 39 16.53 -1.97 -10.84
C LYS A 39 15.06 -2.29 -10.76
N TYR A 40 14.57 -2.50 -9.56
CA TYR A 40 13.19 -2.85 -9.31
C TYR A 40 12.61 -2.00 -8.20
N CYS A 41 11.52 -1.32 -8.52
CA CYS A 41 10.70 -0.60 -7.57
C CYS A 41 9.30 -1.21 -7.55
N GLN A 42 8.82 -1.54 -6.36
CA GLN A 42 7.47 -2.05 -6.14
C GLN A 42 6.71 -1.17 -5.17
N VAL A 43 5.52 -0.73 -5.58
CA VAL A 43 4.53 -0.17 -4.66
C VAL A 43 3.68 -1.32 -4.11
N PHE A 44 3.79 -1.56 -2.81
CA PHE A 44 2.98 -2.54 -2.10
C PHE A 44 1.69 -1.88 -1.59
N ALA A 45 0.55 -2.43 -1.94
CA ALA A 45 -0.73 -1.94 -1.48
C ALA A 45 -1.16 -2.62 -0.17
N ILE A 46 -1.64 -1.81 0.77
CA ILE A 46 -2.50 -2.29 1.86
C ILE A 46 -3.93 -2.09 1.39
N TRP A 47 -4.54 -3.16 0.87
CA TRP A 47 -5.94 -3.16 0.49
C TRP A 47 -6.82 -3.26 1.74
N ILE A 48 -7.75 -2.32 1.87
CA ILE A 48 -8.74 -2.29 2.96
C ILE A 48 -9.99 -3.02 2.50
N PRO A 49 -10.33 -4.18 3.09
CA PRO A 49 -11.54 -4.92 2.75
C PRO A 49 -12.80 -4.08 2.89
N ASP A 50 -13.73 -4.21 1.92
CA ASP A 50 -14.96 -3.39 1.85
C ASP A 50 -15.86 -3.49 3.10
N GLU A 51 -15.79 -4.61 3.83
CA GLU A 51 -16.52 -4.81 5.07
C GLU A 51 -15.92 -4.06 6.28
N LYS A 52 -14.68 -3.59 6.19
CA LYS A 52 -14.01 -2.86 7.28
C LYS A 52 -14.25 -1.36 7.14
N ARG A 53 -14.70 -0.77 8.27
CA ARG A 53 -15.01 0.67 8.33
C ARG A 53 -14.51 1.28 9.64
N GLY A 54 -14.30 2.61 9.64
CA GLY A 54 -13.88 3.35 10.83
C GLY A 54 -12.65 2.72 11.50
N ASP A 55 -12.74 2.52 12.81
CA ASP A 55 -11.62 1.98 13.62
C ASP A 55 -11.15 0.61 13.12
N GLU A 56 -12.04 -0.26 12.65
CA GLU A 56 -11.66 -1.58 12.15
C GLU A 56 -10.80 -1.51 10.87
N ALA A 57 -11.04 -0.52 10.00
CA ALA A 57 -10.24 -0.30 8.81
C ALA A 57 -8.84 0.20 9.18
N TYR A 58 -8.76 1.13 10.14
CA TYR A 58 -7.49 1.66 10.62
C TYR A 58 -6.69 0.62 11.40
N ASP A 59 -7.32 -0.20 12.22
CA ASP A 59 -6.68 -1.30 12.94
C ASP A 59 -6.14 -2.36 11.98
N TYR A 60 -6.90 -2.69 10.93
CA TYR A 60 -6.43 -3.61 9.90
C TYR A 60 -5.19 -3.04 9.19
N PHE A 61 -5.23 -1.77 8.78
CA PHE A 61 -4.07 -1.08 8.22
C PHE A 61 -2.85 -1.20 9.15
N ASN A 62 -3.01 -0.87 10.44
CA ASN A 62 -1.90 -0.94 11.40
C ASN A 62 -1.33 -2.35 11.55
N ASN A 63 -2.17 -3.38 11.52
CA ASN A 63 -1.71 -4.77 11.59
C ASN A 63 -0.91 -5.18 10.35
N VAL A 64 -1.37 -4.82 9.14
CA VAL A 64 -0.65 -5.10 7.90
C VAL A 64 0.64 -4.27 7.82
N TYR A 65 0.60 -3.02 8.27
CA TYR A 65 1.78 -2.16 8.35
C TYR A 65 2.86 -2.75 9.29
N ALA A 66 2.48 -3.19 10.48
CA ALA A 66 3.41 -3.85 11.40
C ALA A 66 3.99 -5.16 10.82
N PHE A 67 3.21 -5.90 10.03
CA PHE A 67 3.73 -7.03 9.28
C PHE A 67 4.73 -6.57 8.22
N PHE A 68 4.45 -5.50 7.46
CA PHE A 68 5.36 -4.94 6.48
C PHE A 68 6.70 -4.56 7.10
N GLU A 69 6.71 -3.84 8.21
CA GLU A 69 7.94 -3.46 8.94
C GLU A 69 8.78 -4.70 9.31
N LYS A 70 8.13 -5.76 9.80
CA LYS A 70 8.82 -7.03 10.11
C LYS A 70 9.43 -7.67 8.87
N GLN A 71 8.72 -7.63 7.74
CA GLN A 71 9.24 -8.18 6.48
C GLN A 71 10.42 -7.35 5.94
N LEU A 72 10.36 -6.02 6.04
CA LEU A 72 11.48 -5.14 5.69
C LEU A 72 12.72 -5.43 6.54
N LEU A 73 12.53 -5.50 7.87
CA LEU A 73 13.63 -5.81 8.79
C LEU A 73 14.26 -7.18 8.50
N LYS A 74 13.43 -8.19 8.24
CA LYS A 74 13.92 -9.54 7.90
C LYS A 74 14.73 -9.56 6.60
N ASN A 75 14.38 -8.69 5.65
CA ASN A 75 14.92 -8.67 4.30
C ASN A 75 15.76 -7.41 3.99
N TYR A 76 16.32 -6.77 5.00
CA TYR A 76 17.00 -5.46 4.90
C TYR A 76 18.15 -5.43 3.91
N ASN A 77 18.77 -6.58 3.60
CA ASN A 77 19.81 -6.72 2.57
C ASN A 77 19.27 -6.77 1.14
N THR A 78 17.97 -7.00 0.96
CA THR A 78 17.32 -7.21 -0.35
C THR A 78 16.39 -6.07 -0.74
N VAL A 79 15.74 -5.45 0.22
CA VAL A 79 14.73 -4.42 0.01
C VAL A 79 14.97 -3.23 0.94
N ALA A 80 14.70 -2.03 0.45
CA ALA A 80 14.70 -0.80 1.23
C ALA A 80 13.34 -0.12 1.11
N PHE A 81 12.78 0.34 2.23
CA PHE A 81 11.59 1.16 2.24
C PHE A 81 11.95 2.56 1.77
N CYS A 82 11.16 3.12 0.86
CA CYS A 82 11.40 4.41 0.24
C CYS A 82 10.16 5.28 0.31
N CYS A 83 10.37 6.55 0.61
CA CYS A 83 9.33 7.57 0.67
C CYS A 83 9.58 8.71 -0.33
N SER A 84 10.69 8.67 -1.07
CA SER A 84 11.10 9.65 -2.06
C SER A 84 11.88 9.02 -3.21
N SER A 85 11.99 9.75 -4.34
CA SER A 85 12.83 9.33 -5.46
C SER A 85 14.31 9.23 -5.10
N GLY A 86 14.81 10.11 -4.21
CA GLY A 86 16.17 10.04 -3.74
C GLY A 86 16.48 8.78 -2.96
N GLU A 87 15.56 8.34 -2.11
CA GLU A 87 15.68 7.06 -1.39
C GLU A 87 15.60 5.86 -2.33
N MET A 88 14.78 5.94 -3.36
CA MET A 88 14.73 4.92 -4.43
C MET A 88 16.07 4.80 -5.16
N ASP A 89 16.68 5.92 -5.52
CA ASP A 89 17.99 5.93 -6.19
C ASP A 89 19.09 5.37 -5.28
N ASN A 90 19.05 5.68 -3.98
CA ASN A 90 19.95 5.10 -2.99
C ASN A 90 19.78 3.59 -2.87
N ALA A 91 18.53 3.10 -2.81
CA ALA A 91 18.23 1.67 -2.79
C ALA A 91 18.80 0.95 -4.01
N PHE A 92 18.66 1.55 -5.20
CA PHE A 92 19.25 1.02 -6.42
C PHE A 92 20.79 1.04 -6.38
N GLY A 93 21.39 2.09 -5.82
CA GLY A 93 22.84 2.18 -5.62
C GLY A 93 23.39 1.08 -4.70
N GLU A 94 22.61 0.66 -3.71
CA GLU A 94 22.91 -0.44 -2.81
C GLU A 94 22.49 -1.82 -3.39
N ASN A 95 22.05 -1.86 -4.63
CA ASN A 95 21.55 -3.07 -5.28
C ASN A 95 20.37 -3.70 -4.52
N LYS A 96 19.48 -2.89 -3.96
CA LYS A 96 18.23 -3.31 -3.29
C LYS A 96 17.02 -3.03 -4.16
N ILE A 97 15.93 -3.72 -3.87
CA ILE A 97 14.59 -3.40 -4.36
C ILE A 97 14.11 -2.16 -3.60
N ALA A 98 13.59 -1.17 -4.30
CA ALA A 98 12.91 -0.04 -3.68
C ALA A 98 11.44 -0.42 -3.41
N ALA A 99 11.02 -0.34 -2.17
CA ALA A 99 9.63 -0.60 -1.76
C ALA A 99 8.96 0.69 -1.38
N PHE A 100 7.82 0.99 -2.00
CA PHE A 100 6.91 2.06 -1.59
C PHE A 100 5.64 1.45 -1.00
N LEU A 101 4.89 2.26 -0.24
CA LEU A 101 3.65 1.84 0.37
C LEU A 101 2.48 2.67 -0.17
N SER A 102 1.41 1.98 -0.55
CA SER A 102 0.11 2.57 -0.85
C SER A 102 -0.98 2.00 0.06
N VAL A 103 -2.08 2.72 0.14
CA VAL A 103 -3.32 2.22 0.73
C VAL A 103 -4.39 2.22 -0.34
N GLU A 104 -5.09 1.11 -0.50
CA GLU A 104 -6.21 0.97 -1.40
C GLU A 104 -7.52 0.86 -0.60
N GLY A 105 -8.28 1.94 -0.61
CA GLY A 105 -9.54 2.10 0.09
C GLY A 105 -9.51 3.20 1.16
N GLY A 106 -10.20 4.32 0.88
CA GLY A 106 -10.28 5.48 1.77
C GLY A 106 -11.03 5.25 3.07
N ALA A 107 -11.63 4.06 3.28
CA ALA A 107 -12.22 3.65 4.55
C ALA A 107 -11.23 3.71 5.72
N VAL A 108 -9.92 3.60 5.44
CA VAL A 108 -8.85 3.77 6.45
C VAL A 108 -8.90 5.11 7.16
N LEU A 109 -9.46 6.15 6.54
CA LEU A 109 -9.57 7.48 7.13
C LEU A 109 -10.74 7.58 8.14
N GLY A 110 -11.71 6.66 8.11
CA GLY A 110 -12.88 6.72 8.98
C GLY A 110 -13.69 8.02 8.86
N GLY A 111 -13.54 8.75 7.74
CA GLY A 111 -14.13 10.08 7.54
C GLY A 111 -13.33 11.24 8.16
N ASP A 112 -12.20 10.97 8.80
CA ASP A 112 -11.31 11.97 9.38
C ASP A 112 -10.11 12.21 8.48
N ILE A 113 -10.02 13.42 7.90
CA ILE A 113 -8.94 13.79 6.99
C ILE A 113 -7.58 13.91 7.67
N ASP A 114 -7.56 14.18 8.98
CA ASP A 114 -6.31 14.34 9.75
C ASP A 114 -5.53 13.02 9.84
N VAL A 115 -6.19 11.89 9.61
CA VAL A 115 -5.54 10.56 9.51
C VAL A 115 -4.55 10.49 8.34
N ILE A 116 -4.68 11.33 7.31
CA ILE A 116 -3.75 11.40 6.18
C ILE A 116 -2.33 11.71 6.66
N ASP A 117 -2.18 12.63 7.62
CA ASP A 117 -0.86 12.98 8.17
C ASP A 117 -0.21 11.77 8.86
N ALA A 118 -0.98 11.00 9.63
CA ALA A 118 -0.49 9.78 10.26
C ALA A 118 -0.09 8.69 9.23
N LEU A 119 -0.84 8.55 8.15
CA LEU A 119 -0.47 7.66 7.04
C LEU A 119 0.80 8.13 6.33
N TYR A 120 0.92 9.43 6.10
CA TYR A 120 2.10 10.02 5.47
C TYR A 120 3.36 9.84 6.33
N GLU A 121 3.27 10.03 7.64
CA GLU A 121 4.37 9.77 8.59
C GLU A 121 4.79 8.30 8.61
N LYS A 122 3.85 7.38 8.41
CA LYS A 122 4.14 5.95 8.23
C LYS A 122 4.73 5.60 6.85
N GLY A 123 4.92 6.58 5.98
CA GLY A 123 5.54 6.41 4.67
C GLY A 123 4.57 6.03 3.54
N VAL A 124 3.27 6.09 3.75
CA VAL A 124 2.29 5.96 2.65
C VAL A 124 2.46 7.13 1.69
N ARG A 125 2.50 6.86 0.39
CA ARG A 125 2.66 7.89 -0.66
C ARG A 125 1.58 7.88 -1.72
N ILE A 126 0.73 6.86 -1.72
CA ILE A 126 -0.40 6.74 -2.63
C ILE A 126 -1.60 6.28 -1.80
N LEU A 127 -2.74 6.93 -2.02
CA LEU A 127 -4.03 6.57 -1.41
C LEU A 127 -5.07 6.50 -2.52
N THR A 128 -5.67 5.33 -2.72
CA THR A 128 -6.84 5.14 -3.59
C THR A 128 -8.09 5.42 -2.76
N LEU A 129 -8.89 6.41 -3.19
CA LEU A 129 -10.01 6.91 -2.38
C LEU A 129 -11.18 5.93 -2.28
N THR A 130 -11.49 5.24 -3.38
CA THR A 130 -12.59 4.26 -3.45
C THR A 130 -12.11 3.03 -4.23
N TRP A 131 -12.64 1.87 -3.87
CA TRP A 131 -12.50 0.63 -4.65
C TRP A 131 -13.91 0.19 -5.09
N ASN A 132 -14.36 -1.02 -4.80
CA ASN A 132 -15.70 -1.48 -5.20
C ASN A 132 -16.81 -1.07 -4.23
N GLY A 133 -16.49 -0.90 -2.96
CA GLY A 133 -17.46 -0.55 -1.92
C GLY A 133 -17.53 0.95 -1.64
N GLN A 134 -18.70 1.41 -1.23
CA GLN A 134 -18.87 2.74 -0.67
C GLN A 134 -18.08 2.88 0.63
N ASN A 135 -17.46 4.04 0.85
CA ASN A 135 -16.80 4.39 2.11
C ASN A 135 -17.17 5.82 2.53
N GLU A 136 -16.55 6.32 3.61
CA GLU A 136 -16.84 7.62 4.19
C GLU A 136 -16.49 8.81 3.27
N LEU A 137 -15.64 8.57 2.24
CA LEU A 137 -15.22 9.60 1.28
C LEU A 137 -16.12 9.63 0.04
N GLY A 138 -16.70 8.52 -0.34
CA GLY A 138 -17.48 8.43 -1.57
C GLY A 138 -17.95 7.04 -1.93
N ASP A 139 -18.52 6.94 -3.12
CA ASP A 139 -19.05 5.72 -3.70
C ASP A 139 -18.46 5.49 -5.09
N GLU A 140 -18.65 4.31 -5.61
CA GLU A 140 -18.25 3.94 -6.97
C GLU A 140 -18.89 4.87 -8.02
N ILE A 141 -18.13 5.19 -9.08
CA ILE A 141 -18.61 6.05 -10.17
C ILE A 141 -19.89 5.46 -10.77
N GLY A 142 -20.99 6.21 -10.67
CA GLY A 142 -22.29 5.84 -11.23
C GLY A 142 -23.40 5.63 -10.21
N ARG A 143 -23.10 5.61 -8.91
CA ARG A 143 -24.13 5.59 -7.86
C ARG A 143 -24.53 7.01 -7.45
N ALA A 144 -25.85 7.23 -7.23
CA ALA A 144 -26.44 8.54 -7.01
C ALA A 144 -25.90 9.29 -5.78
N SER A 145 -25.40 8.60 -4.77
CA SER A 145 -24.86 9.18 -3.53
C SER A 145 -23.61 10.03 -3.74
N CYS A 146 -22.84 9.77 -4.78
CA CYS A 146 -21.63 10.55 -5.08
C CYS A 146 -21.96 11.95 -5.62
N ARG A 147 -23.09 12.13 -6.31
CA ARG A 147 -23.53 13.44 -6.86
C ARG A 147 -24.16 14.34 -5.82
N GLU A 148 -24.87 13.82 -4.85
CA GLU A 148 -25.55 14.62 -3.82
C GLU A 148 -24.58 15.27 -2.83
N ARG A 149 -23.44 14.65 -2.56
CA ARG A 149 -22.43 15.19 -1.63
C ARG A 149 -21.57 16.30 -2.24
N VAL A 150 -21.35 16.30 -3.56
CA VAL A 150 -20.60 17.35 -4.25
C VAL A 150 -21.42 18.64 -4.42
N SER A 151 -22.75 18.55 -4.45
CA SER A 151 -23.63 19.72 -4.58
C SER A 151 -23.86 20.50 -3.28
N THR A 152 -23.38 20.01 -2.13
CA THR A 152 -23.51 20.68 -0.82
C THR A 152 -22.30 21.55 -0.46
N PHE A 153 -21.30 21.65 -1.33
CA PHE A 153 -20.10 22.47 -1.14
C PHE A 153 -19.96 23.62 -2.16
N VAL A 154 -21.10 24.14 -2.67
CA VAL A 154 -21.12 25.36 -3.48
C VAL A 154 -21.86 26.47 -2.73
#